data_28d83494550de05783a32e4e4b7bf4d6
#
_entry.id   28d83494550de05783a32e4e4b7bf4d6
#
_cell.length_a   1.000
_cell.length_b   1.000
_cell.length_c   1.000
_cell.angle_alpha   90.00
_cell.angle_beta   90.00
_cell.angle_gamma   90.00
#
_symmetry.space_group_name_H-M   'P 1'
#
loop_
_entity.id
_entity.type
_entity.pdbx_description
1 polymer ?
#
loop_
_entity_poly.entity_id
_entity_poly.type
_entity_poly.pdbx_seq_one_letter_code
_entity_poly.pdbx_strand_id
1 'polypeptide(L)'
;MDFNVDTIISTTLAAAIVLGLAFYLRAKLTSGVPNGVQLFFETVTVGMRNQVESAIGMKVAPFALPLAVTLFIYILLSNWLSVLPVQYGHGELIAPPASDVNFVYALALFVFIMYQGAGVYRRGIGGHAKQLLKGHTGWGPMVFINVIEEVAKPLSLSLRLFGNMFAGGVMVSVIALFPFWISWGPNAIWKLFDLFVGAIQAFIFSLLTVLYFSQSMSLENEH
;
A
#
# COMPACT_ATOMS: atom_id res chain seq x y z
N MET A 1 0.97 -22.95 14.15
CA MET A 1 0.60 -21.80 13.33
C MET A 1 -0.75 -21.33 13.83
N ASP A 2 -0.74 -20.34 14.69
CA ASP A 2 -1.99 -19.75 15.16
C ASP A 2 -2.47 -18.80 14.07
N PHE A 3 -3.57 -19.17 13.41
CA PHE A 3 -4.20 -18.29 12.43
C PHE A 3 -4.92 -17.18 13.20
N ASN A 4 -4.47 -15.94 13.02
CA ASN A 4 -5.17 -14.77 13.53
C ASN A 4 -6.49 -14.60 12.75
N VAL A 5 -7.53 -15.24 13.22
CA VAL A 5 -8.87 -15.20 12.59
C VAL A 5 -9.37 -13.77 12.48
N ASP A 6 -9.07 -12.94 13.47
CA ASP A 6 -9.43 -11.52 13.51
C ASP A 6 -8.81 -10.73 12.34
N THR A 7 -7.55 -10.99 12.01
CA THR A 7 -6.87 -10.39 10.85
C THR A 7 -7.48 -10.85 9.53
N ILE A 8 -7.86 -12.12 9.42
CA ILE A 8 -8.51 -12.65 8.22
C ILE A 8 -9.87 -11.97 8.01
N ILE A 9 -10.65 -11.82 9.08
CA ILE A 9 -11.95 -11.15 9.03
C ILE A 9 -11.78 -9.69 8.62
N SER A 10 -10.88 -8.95 9.25
CA SER A 10 -10.68 -7.53 8.96
C SER A 10 -10.11 -7.28 7.56
N THR A 11 -9.19 -8.15 7.09
CA THR A 11 -8.64 -8.12 5.73
C THR A 11 -9.72 -8.38 4.69
N THR A 12 -10.57 -9.39 4.93
CA THR A 12 -11.69 -9.74 4.06
C THR A 12 -12.73 -8.63 4.05
N LEU A 13 -13.01 -8.02 5.21
CA LEU A 13 -13.92 -6.88 5.32
C LEU A 13 -13.41 -5.68 4.53
N ALA A 14 -12.12 -5.33 4.67
CA ALA A 14 -11.50 -4.25 3.88
C ALA A 14 -11.61 -4.53 2.38
N ALA A 15 -11.32 -5.75 1.94
CA ALA A 15 -11.45 -6.14 0.53
C ALA A 15 -12.91 -6.08 0.05
N ALA A 16 -13.86 -6.53 0.86
CA ALA A 16 -15.29 -6.46 0.56
C ALA A 16 -15.79 -5.01 0.42
N ILE A 17 -15.30 -4.10 1.28
CA ILE A 17 -15.61 -2.67 1.21
C ILE A 17 -15.07 -2.08 -0.11
N VAL A 18 -13.81 -2.38 -0.48
CA VAL A 18 -13.21 -1.91 -1.75
C VAL A 18 -14.02 -2.40 -2.94
N LEU A 19 -14.37 -3.69 -2.98
CA LEU A 19 -15.19 -4.26 -4.05
C LEU A 19 -16.59 -3.62 -4.07
N GLY A 20 -17.23 -3.46 -2.92
CA GLY A 20 -18.53 -2.78 -2.80
C GLY A 20 -18.50 -1.34 -3.32
N LEU A 21 -17.45 -0.58 -2.97
CA LEU A 21 -17.24 0.78 -3.50
C LEU A 21 -17.02 0.78 -5.01
N ALA A 22 -16.26 -0.18 -5.55
CA ALA A 22 -16.03 -0.31 -6.98
C ALA A 22 -17.33 -0.61 -7.73
N PHE A 23 -18.18 -1.53 -7.23
CA PHE A 23 -19.48 -1.83 -7.80
C PHE A 23 -20.46 -0.65 -7.68
N TYR A 24 -20.48 0.02 -6.53
CA TYR A 24 -21.29 1.22 -6.32
C TYR A 24 -20.91 2.32 -7.31
N LEU A 25 -19.60 2.57 -7.46
CA LEU A 25 -19.09 3.55 -8.41
C LEU A 25 -19.51 3.19 -9.83
N ARG A 26 -19.29 1.93 -10.25
CA ARG A 26 -19.70 1.46 -11.57
C ARG A 26 -21.19 1.65 -11.86
N ALA A 27 -22.04 1.43 -10.85
CA ALA A 27 -23.49 1.56 -10.98
C ALA A 27 -23.97 3.01 -11.04
N LYS A 28 -23.22 3.95 -10.44
CA LYS A 28 -23.60 5.36 -10.31
C LYS A 28 -22.70 6.35 -11.04
N LEU A 29 -21.81 5.86 -11.92
CA LEU A 29 -21.00 6.71 -12.79
C LEU A 29 -21.90 7.56 -13.68
N THR A 30 -21.78 8.88 -13.58
CA THR A 30 -22.49 9.84 -14.42
C THR A 30 -21.50 10.74 -15.16
N SER A 31 -21.82 11.09 -16.41
CA SER A 31 -21.06 12.09 -17.18
C SER A 31 -21.47 13.54 -16.85
N GLY A 32 -22.39 13.72 -15.90
CA GLY A 32 -22.84 15.03 -15.40
C GLY A 32 -22.05 15.46 -14.15
N VAL A 33 -22.75 16.13 -13.21
CA VAL A 33 -22.15 16.56 -11.94
C VAL A 33 -21.81 15.34 -11.09
N PRO A 34 -20.51 15.11 -10.75
CA PRO A 34 -20.09 13.92 -10.01
C PRO A 34 -20.59 13.95 -8.57
N ASN A 35 -21.00 12.80 -8.05
CA ASN A 35 -21.20 12.60 -6.61
C ASN A 35 -19.88 12.71 -5.86
N GLY A 36 -19.92 13.04 -4.54
CA GLY A 36 -18.71 13.15 -3.70
C GLY A 36 -17.81 11.90 -3.75
N VAL A 37 -18.38 10.70 -3.77
CA VAL A 37 -17.65 9.45 -3.93
C VAL A 37 -16.98 9.36 -5.30
N GLN A 38 -17.68 9.69 -6.36
CA GLN A 38 -17.15 9.74 -7.72
C GLN A 38 -16.02 10.76 -7.83
N LEU A 39 -16.20 11.96 -7.28
CA LEU A 39 -15.18 13.02 -7.27
C LEU A 39 -13.91 12.57 -6.55
N PHE A 40 -14.02 11.88 -5.41
CA PHE A 40 -12.88 11.32 -4.68
C PHE A 40 -12.11 10.31 -5.56
N PHE A 41 -12.80 9.34 -6.15
CA PHE A 41 -12.15 8.34 -7.01
C PHE A 41 -11.54 8.95 -8.28
N GLU A 42 -12.19 9.92 -8.89
CA GLU A 42 -11.65 10.66 -10.04
C GLU A 42 -10.39 11.42 -9.67
N THR A 43 -10.39 12.13 -8.54
CA THR A 43 -9.21 12.86 -8.05
C THR A 43 -8.03 11.92 -7.80
N VAL A 44 -8.28 10.79 -7.11
CA VAL A 44 -7.26 9.77 -6.87
C VAL A 44 -6.75 9.18 -8.18
N THR A 45 -7.66 8.84 -9.10
CA THR A 45 -7.30 8.23 -10.39
C THR A 45 -6.50 9.19 -11.24
N VAL A 46 -6.86 10.48 -11.29
CA VAL A 46 -6.10 11.50 -12.03
C VAL A 46 -4.72 11.69 -11.41
N GLY A 47 -4.63 11.78 -10.08
CA GLY A 47 -3.34 11.86 -9.37
C GLY A 47 -2.43 10.68 -9.67
N MET A 48 -2.94 9.45 -9.57
CA MET A 48 -2.17 8.23 -9.88
C MET A 48 -1.83 8.12 -11.37
N ARG A 49 -2.74 8.54 -12.25
CA ARG A 49 -2.48 8.59 -13.70
C ARG A 49 -1.27 9.45 -14.03
N ASN A 50 -1.18 10.65 -13.44
CA ASN A 50 -0.06 11.54 -13.67
C ASN A 50 1.26 10.91 -13.18
N GLN A 51 1.24 10.20 -12.07
CA GLN A 51 2.41 9.48 -11.57
C GLN A 51 2.82 8.31 -12.49
N VAL A 52 1.86 7.51 -12.94
CA VAL A 52 2.13 6.39 -13.86
C VAL A 52 2.64 6.91 -15.20
N GLU A 53 2.03 7.97 -15.74
CA GLU A 53 2.44 8.56 -17.02
C GLU A 53 3.87 9.11 -16.95
N SER A 54 4.22 9.82 -15.87
CA SER A 54 5.56 10.38 -15.69
C SER A 54 6.62 9.31 -15.40
N ALA A 55 6.26 8.19 -14.75
CA ALA A 55 7.22 7.17 -14.33
C ALA A 55 7.45 6.09 -15.38
N ILE A 56 6.41 5.62 -16.08
CA ILE A 56 6.46 4.44 -16.96
C ILE A 56 5.89 4.76 -18.35
N GLY A 57 4.90 5.66 -18.41
CA GLY A 57 4.04 5.87 -19.57
C GLY A 57 2.87 4.87 -19.63
N MET A 58 1.66 5.39 -19.87
CA MET A 58 0.42 4.59 -19.91
C MET A 58 0.39 3.54 -21.03
N LYS A 59 1.15 3.77 -22.12
CA LYS A 59 1.24 2.80 -23.24
C LYS A 59 2.06 1.57 -22.86
N VAL A 60 3.03 1.73 -21.95
CA VAL A 60 3.96 0.67 -21.54
C VAL A 60 3.34 -0.25 -20.51
N ALA A 61 2.62 0.32 -19.54
CA ALA A 61 2.05 -0.42 -18.42
C ALA A 61 0.61 0.04 -18.11
N PRO A 62 -0.37 -0.28 -18.97
CA PRO A 62 -1.76 0.15 -18.76
C PRO A 62 -2.39 -0.46 -17.50
N PHE A 63 -1.86 -1.58 -17.00
CA PHE A 63 -2.28 -2.25 -15.78
C PHE A 63 -1.75 -1.57 -14.50
N ALA A 64 -0.72 -0.73 -14.60
CA ALA A 64 -0.10 -0.08 -13.44
C ALA A 64 -1.07 0.92 -12.78
N LEU A 65 -1.88 1.62 -13.57
CA LEU A 65 -2.86 2.58 -13.04
C LEU A 65 -3.94 1.91 -12.19
N PRO A 66 -4.71 0.92 -12.69
CA PRO A 66 -5.72 0.27 -11.86
C PRO A 66 -5.12 -0.42 -10.63
N LEU A 67 -3.92 -0.99 -10.74
CA LEU A 67 -3.21 -1.57 -9.60
C LEU A 67 -2.86 -0.51 -8.55
N ALA A 68 -2.28 0.62 -8.96
CA ALA A 68 -1.91 1.71 -8.06
C ALA A 68 -3.14 2.30 -7.33
N VAL A 69 -4.24 2.53 -8.04
CA VAL A 69 -5.50 3.02 -7.45
C VAL A 69 -6.07 2.00 -6.47
N THR A 70 -6.09 0.73 -6.83
CA THR A 70 -6.61 -0.34 -5.95
C THR A 70 -5.78 -0.46 -4.67
N LEU A 71 -4.45 -0.46 -4.79
CA LEU A 71 -3.55 -0.50 -3.63
C LEU A 71 -3.73 0.73 -2.73
N PHE A 72 -3.82 1.92 -3.33
CA PHE A 72 -4.06 3.14 -2.57
C PHE A 72 -5.34 3.04 -1.74
N ILE A 73 -6.47 2.73 -2.37
CA ILE A 73 -7.78 2.65 -1.69
C ILE A 73 -7.78 1.52 -0.65
N TYR A 74 -7.20 0.38 -0.97
CA TYR A 74 -7.16 -0.76 -0.07
C TYR A 74 -6.35 -0.47 1.19
N ILE A 75 -5.15 0.09 1.05
CA ILE A 75 -4.29 0.45 2.18
C ILE A 75 -4.89 1.61 2.98
N LEU A 76 -5.48 2.60 2.30
CA LEU A 76 -6.18 3.70 2.95
C LEU A 76 -7.30 3.19 3.87
N LEU A 77 -8.15 2.32 3.35
CA LEU A 77 -9.24 1.73 4.12
C LEU A 77 -8.73 0.83 5.24
N SER A 78 -7.70 0.02 4.98
CA SER A 78 -7.06 -0.83 5.99
C SER A 78 -6.50 -0.02 7.16
N ASN A 79 -5.88 1.12 6.87
CA ASN A 79 -5.37 2.04 7.88
C ASN A 79 -6.51 2.75 8.63
N TRP A 80 -7.55 3.18 7.92
CA TRP A 80 -8.68 3.88 8.53
C TRP A 80 -9.57 2.98 9.39
N LEU A 81 -9.61 1.69 9.11
CA LEU A 81 -10.29 0.71 9.97
C LEU A 81 -9.67 0.65 11.38
N SER A 82 -8.40 1.02 11.55
CA SER A 82 -7.73 1.10 12.86
C SER A 82 -8.29 2.17 13.79
N VAL A 83 -8.97 3.17 13.23
CA VAL A 83 -9.55 4.27 14.00
C VAL A 83 -10.91 3.91 14.60
N LEU A 84 -11.59 2.90 14.04
CA LEU A 84 -12.88 2.46 14.56
C LEU A 84 -12.69 1.86 15.96
N PRO A 85 -13.42 2.38 16.99
CA PRO A 85 -13.33 1.86 18.34
C PRO A 85 -14.14 0.56 18.45
N VAL A 86 -13.60 -0.55 17.93
CA VAL A 86 -14.24 -1.85 18.05
C VAL A 86 -13.61 -2.63 19.20
N GLN A 87 -13.75 -2.08 20.41
CA GLN A 87 -13.40 -2.78 21.65
C GLN A 87 -14.69 -3.33 22.30
N TYR A 88 -14.77 -4.64 22.45
CA TYR A 88 -15.82 -5.29 23.22
C TYR A 88 -15.15 -6.09 24.35
N GLY A 89 -15.28 -5.64 25.59
CA GLY A 89 -14.69 -6.30 26.75
C GLY A 89 -13.17 -6.23 26.80
N HIS A 90 -12.49 -7.35 27.00
CA HIS A 90 -11.04 -7.47 27.11
C HIS A 90 -10.32 -7.85 25.81
N GLY A 91 -10.99 -7.78 24.63
CA GLY A 91 -10.43 -8.13 23.34
C GLY A 91 -10.79 -7.13 22.25
N GLU A 92 -9.89 -6.96 21.28
CA GLU A 92 -10.18 -6.24 20.03
C GLU A 92 -10.98 -7.16 19.12
N LEU A 93 -12.23 -6.81 18.79
CA LEU A 93 -13.07 -7.60 17.88
C LEU A 93 -12.60 -7.54 16.44
N ILE A 94 -11.91 -6.48 16.06
CA ILE A 94 -11.39 -6.28 14.71
C ILE A 94 -10.00 -5.64 14.84
N ALA A 95 -8.95 -6.47 14.79
CA ALA A 95 -7.59 -5.97 14.68
C ALA A 95 -7.40 -5.34 13.28
N PRO A 96 -6.78 -4.15 13.18
CA PRO A 96 -6.52 -3.54 11.88
C PRO A 96 -5.69 -4.48 11.00
N PRO A 97 -6.02 -4.68 9.72
CA PRO A 97 -5.25 -5.57 8.84
C PRO A 97 -3.76 -5.24 8.81
N ALA A 98 -3.43 -3.95 8.81
CA ALA A 98 -2.06 -3.46 8.77
C ALA A 98 -1.27 -3.63 10.08
N SER A 99 -1.90 -4.06 11.19
CA SER A 99 -1.20 -4.40 12.43
C SER A 99 -0.59 -5.81 12.43
N ASP A 100 -1.04 -6.67 11.51
CA ASP A 100 -0.48 -8.03 11.36
C ASP A 100 0.69 -8.02 10.39
N VAL A 101 1.85 -8.43 10.89
CA VAL A 101 3.09 -8.54 10.12
C VAL A 101 2.92 -9.45 8.90
N ASN A 102 2.20 -10.55 9.04
CA ASN A 102 1.99 -11.52 7.95
C ASN A 102 1.21 -10.89 6.79
N PHE A 103 0.17 -10.11 7.10
CA PHE A 103 -0.60 -9.38 6.08
C PHE A 103 0.26 -8.38 5.33
N VAL A 104 1.05 -7.59 6.06
CA VAL A 104 1.89 -6.55 5.48
C VAL A 104 2.99 -7.15 4.59
N TYR A 105 3.62 -8.25 5.04
CA TYR A 105 4.59 -8.99 4.23
C TYR A 105 3.95 -9.63 3.00
N ALA A 106 2.76 -10.21 3.14
CA ALA A 106 2.04 -10.80 2.00
C ALA A 106 1.73 -9.75 0.93
N LEU A 107 1.29 -8.54 1.35
CA LEU A 107 1.02 -7.43 0.43
C LEU A 107 2.29 -6.93 -0.27
N ALA A 108 3.39 -6.75 0.48
CA ALA A 108 4.67 -6.35 -0.08
C ALA A 108 5.25 -7.41 -1.04
N LEU A 109 5.12 -8.69 -0.69
CA LEU A 109 5.53 -9.80 -1.55
C LEU A 109 4.67 -9.92 -2.81
N PHE A 110 3.36 -9.68 -2.70
CA PHE A 110 2.48 -9.62 -3.86
C PHE A 110 2.94 -8.55 -4.86
N VAL A 111 3.21 -7.33 -4.38
CA VAL A 111 3.72 -6.23 -5.22
C VAL A 111 5.08 -6.61 -5.81
N PHE A 112 5.97 -7.22 -5.03
CA PHE A 112 7.27 -7.71 -5.48
C PHE A 112 7.13 -8.69 -6.65
N ILE A 113 6.30 -9.72 -6.50
CA ILE A 113 6.06 -10.73 -7.55
C ILE A 113 5.47 -10.08 -8.80
N MET A 114 4.55 -9.13 -8.63
CA MET A 114 3.89 -8.44 -9.74
C MET A 114 4.88 -7.60 -10.56
N TYR A 115 5.72 -6.78 -9.93
CA TYR A 115 6.65 -5.96 -10.72
C TYR A 115 7.82 -6.77 -11.28
N GLN A 116 8.28 -7.83 -10.59
CA GLN A 116 9.25 -8.76 -11.14
C GLN A 116 8.69 -9.52 -12.34
N GLY A 117 7.45 -10.01 -12.23
CA GLY A 117 6.74 -10.66 -13.33
C GLY A 117 6.57 -9.75 -14.55
N ALA A 118 6.24 -8.46 -14.33
CA ALA A 118 6.15 -7.48 -15.40
C ALA A 118 7.51 -7.23 -16.08
N GLY A 119 8.60 -7.19 -15.32
CA GLY A 119 9.96 -7.08 -15.85
C GLY A 119 10.34 -8.30 -16.70
N VAL A 120 10.01 -9.50 -16.22
CA VAL A 120 10.23 -10.75 -16.99
C VAL A 120 9.38 -10.77 -18.26
N TYR A 121 8.11 -10.35 -18.17
CA TYR A 121 7.23 -10.31 -19.34
C TYR A 121 7.77 -9.38 -20.45
N ARG A 122 8.31 -8.22 -20.09
CA ARG A 122 8.80 -7.22 -21.05
C ARG A 122 10.17 -7.55 -21.65
N ARG A 123 11.08 -8.15 -20.87
CA ARG A 123 12.50 -8.36 -21.25
C ARG A 123 12.87 -9.82 -21.49
N GLY A 124 12.01 -10.74 -21.14
CA GLY A 124 12.33 -12.16 -21.05
C GLY A 124 13.18 -12.49 -19.81
N ILE A 125 13.21 -13.78 -19.45
CA ILE A 125 13.89 -14.27 -18.23
C ILE A 125 15.38 -13.90 -18.22
N GLY A 126 16.07 -14.08 -19.35
CA GLY A 126 17.51 -13.80 -19.48
C GLY A 126 17.84 -12.31 -19.40
N GLY A 127 17.04 -11.45 -20.02
CA GLY A 127 17.20 -9.99 -19.98
C GLY A 127 16.96 -9.43 -18.59
N HIS A 128 15.92 -9.90 -17.90
CA HIS A 128 15.60 -9.49 -16.55
C HIS A 128 16.64 -9.95 -15.52
N ALA A 129 17.10 -11.21 -15.61
CA ALA A 129 18.18 -11.72 -14.77
C ALA A 129 19.48 -10.93 -14.98
N LYS A 130 19.81 -10.60 -16.23
CA LYS A 130 21.00 -9.78 -16.55
C LYS A 130 20.89 -8.38 -15.94
N GLN A 131 19.71 -7.78 -15.94
CA GLN A 131 19.47 -6.48 -15.31
C GLN A 131 19.61 -6.54 -13.79
N LEU A 132 19.03 -7.56 -13.14
CA LEU A 132 19.17 -7.76 -11.70
C LEU A 132 20.64 -7.92 -11.27
N LEU A 133 21.42 -8.66 -12.09
CA LEU A 133 22.83 -8.90 -11.82
C LEU A 133 23.72 -7.71 -12.22
N LYS A 134 23.43 -7.04 -13.34
CA LYS A 134 24.22 -5.91 -13.83
C LYS A 134 23.85 -4.59 -13.17
N GLY A 135 22.56 -4.41 -12.77
CA GLY A 135 22.04 -3.20 -12.16
C GLY A 135 22.40 -1.94 -12.93
N HIS A 136 22.31 -0.80 -12.30
CA HIS A 136 22.74 0.48 -12.86
C HIS A 136 24.26 0.69 -12.80
N THR A 137 25.02 -0.16 -12.11
CA THR A 137 26.41 0.12 -11.72
C THR A 137 27.47 -0.80 -12.35
N GLY A 138 27.08 -1.77 -13.18
CA GLY A 138 28.04 -2.64 -13.91
C GLY A 138 28.34 -3.99 -13.23
N TRP A 139 29.31 -4.72 -13.79
CA TRP A 139 29.72 -6.07 -13.34
C TRP A 139 30.74 -5.99 -12.20
N GLY A 140 30.71 -6.93 -11.24
CA GLY A 140 31.70 -7.07 -10.19
C GLY A 140 31.07 -7.08 -8.79
N PRO A 141 31.73 -6.57 -7.73
CA PRO A 141 31.21 -6.56 -6.35
C PRO A 141 29.88 -5.79 -6.20
N MET A 142 29.51 -4.96 -7.17
CA MET A 142 28.24 -4.23 -7.25
C MET A 142 27.03 -5.15 -7.43
N VAL A 143 27.18 -6.37 -7.97
CA VAL A 143 26.09 -7.36 -8.07
C VAL A 143 25.48 -7.65 -6.71
N PHE A 144 26.30 -7.75 -5.69
CA PHE A 144 25.84 -8.00 -4.32
C PHE A 144 24.96 -6.85 -3.79
N ILE A 145 25.35 -5.61 -4.10
CA ILE A 145 24.59 -4.42 -3.72
C ILE A 145 23.22 -4.41 -4.43
N ASN A 146 23.19 -4.72 -5.74
CA ASN A 146 21.96 -4.75 -6.52
C ASN A 146 20.98 -5.81 -5.98
N VAL A 147 21.46 -6.98 -5.60
CA VAL A 147 20.61 -8.03 -5.00
C VAL A 147 20.08 -7.59 -3.63
N ILE A 148 20.91 -6.95 -2.80
CA ILE A 148 20.47 -6.41 -1.50
C ILE A 148 19.41 -5.33 -1.73
N GLU A 149 19.62 -4.43 -2.67
CA GLU A 149 18.64 -3.38 -3.00
C GLU A 149 17.29 -3.97 -3.40
N GLU A 150 17.29 -5.00 -4.22
CA GLU A 150 16.07 -5.64 -4.69
C GLU A 150 15.30 -6.32 -3.54
N VAL A 151 16.00 -6.97 -2.60
CA VAL A 151 15.39 -7.56 -1.40
C VAL A 151 14.94 -6.47 -0.41
N ALA A 152 15.67 -5.36 -0.34
CA ALA A 152 15.35 -4.25 0.55
C ALA A 152 14.04 -3.52 0.18
N LYS A 153 13.66 -3.51 -1.10
CA LYS A 153 12.42 -2.87 -1.57
C LYS A 153 11.16 -3.40 -0.88
N PRO A 154 10.82 -4.71 -0.96
CA PRO A 154 9.66 -5.26 -0.27
C PRO A 154 9.79 -5.19 1.25
N LEU A 155 10.99 -5.36 1.79
CA LEU A 155 11.25 -5.24 3.22
C LEU A 155 10.95 -3.81 3.71
N SER A 156 11.41 -2.79 3.02
CA SER A 156 11.17 -1.39 3.36
C SER A 156 9.68 -1.03 3.28
N LEU A 157 8.95 -1.54 2.28
CA LEU A 157 7.51 -1.36 2.16
C LEU A 157 6.75 -1.97 3.35
N SER A 158 7.09 -3.20 3.71
CA SER A 158 6.44 -3.91 4.81
C SER A 158 6.76 -3.28 6.16
N LEU A 159 8.02 -2.99 6.46
CA LEU A 159 8.43 -2.37 7.72
C LEU A 159 7.82 -0.98 7.92
N ARG A 160 7.66 -0.22 6.86
CA ARG A 160 7.04 1.11 6.92
C ARG A 160 5.56 1.01 7.31
N LEU A 161 4.81 0.09 6.68
CA LEU A 161 3.39 -0.09 6.97
C LEU A 161 3.18 -0.65 8.38
N PHE A 162 3.92 -1.68 8.76
CA PHE A 162 3.90 -2.27 10.10
C PHE A 162 4.33 -1.26 11.18
N GLY A 163 5.44 -0.54 10.94
CA GLY A 163 5.99 0.41 11.91
C GLY A 163 5.03 1.55 12.25
N ASN A 164 4.29 2.04 11.28
CA ASN A 164 3.26 3.05 11.51
C ASN A 164 2.14 2.53 12.45
N MET A 165 1.63 1.33 12.19
CA MET A 165 0.59 0.70 13.00
C MET A 165 1.09 0.34 14.41
N PHE A 166 2.32 -0.18 14.51
CA PHE A 166 2.93 -0.49 15.79
C PHE A 166 3.12 0.76 16.65
N ALA A 167 3.66 1.84 16.08
CA ALA A 167 3.82 3.11 16.77
C ALA A 167 2.48 3.69 17.22
N GLY A 168 1.44 3.58 16.37
CA GLY A 168 0.07 3.98 16.70
C GLY A 168 -0.47 3.23 17.92
N GLY A 169 -0.32 1.91 17.96
CA GLY A 169 -0.75 1.08 19.09
C GLY A 169 -0.01 1.40 20.40
N VAL A 170 1.30 1.62 20.33
CA VAL A 170 2.11 2.03 21.50
C VAL A 170 1.63 3.36 22.05
N MET A 171 1.38 4.36 21.20
CA MET A 171 0.91 5.68 21.63
C MET A 171 -0.48 5.62 22.25
N VAL A 172 -1.40 4.84 21.71
CA VAL A 172 -2.72 4.64 22.32
C VAL A 172 -2.56 4.01 23.71
N SER A 173 -1.66 3.04 23.87
CA SER A 173 -1.37 2.40 25.15
C SER A 173 -0.79 3.39 26.17
N VAL A 174 0.09 4.30 25.75
CA VAL A 174 0.64 5.37 26.61
C VAL A 174 -0.45 6.37 27.00
N ILE A 175 -1.31 6.75 26.07
CA ILE A 175 -2.44 7.66 26.36
C ILE A 175 -3.42 7.03 27.35
N ALA A 176 -3.60 5.71 27.32
CA ALA A 176 -4.45 4.99 28.25
C ALA A 176 -3.97 5.03 29.72
N LEU A 177 -2.72 5.42 29.98
CA LEU A 177 -2.19 5.62 31.33
C LEU A 177 -2.67 6.93 31.97
N PHE A 178 -3.20 7.87 31.16
CA PHE A 178 -3.76 9.12 31.71
C PHE A 178 -5.11 8.89 32.40
N PRO A 179 -5.48 9.72 33.36
CA PRO A 179 -6.81 9.68 33.96
C PRO A 179 -7.90 9.78 32.88
N PHE A 180 -8.97 9.00 33.00
CA PHE A 180 -10.04 8.90 32.02
C PHE A 180 -10.62 10.26 31.57
N TRP A 181 -10.71 11.21 32.45
CA TRP A 181 -11.27 12.55 32.16
C TRP A 181 -10.34 13.46 31.34
N ILE A 182 -9.04 13.11 31.21
CA ILE A 182 -8.08 13.84 30.35
C ILE A 182 -7.77 13.04 29.08
N SER A 183 -7.79 11.71 29.13
CA SER A 183 -7.29 10.82 28.06
C SER A 183 -8.02 10.99 26.72
N TRP A 184 -9.27 11.44 26.72
CA TRP A 184 -10.07 11.63 25.52
C TRP A 184 -9.46 12.68 24.55
N GLY A 185 -8.91 13.78 25.06
CA GLY A 185 -8.31 14.84 24.26
C GLY A 185 -7.07 14.37 23.49
N PRO A 186 -6.01 13.91 24.18
CA PRO A 186 -4.84 13.32 23.52
C PRO A 186 -5.18 12.17 22.59
N ASN A 187 -6.14 11.31 22.95
CA ASN A 187 -6.57 10.21 22.09
C ASN A 187 -7.22 10.69 20.79
N ALA A 188 -8.09 11.69 20.85
CA ALA A 188 -8.72 12.26 19.65
C ALA A 188 -7.68 12.90 18.71
N ILE A 189 -6.73 13.66 19.28
CA ILE A 189 -5.63 14.26 18.49
C ILE A 189 -4.77 13.18 17.86
N TRP A 190 -4.42 12.14 18.62
CA TRP A 190 -3.62 11.03 18.11
C TRP A 190 -4.32 10.26 17.00
N LYS A 191 -5.62 9.96 17.17
CA LYS A 191 -6.42 9.29 16.14
C LYS A 191 -6.53 10.10 14.85
N LEU A 192 -6.67 11.43 14.95
CA LEU A 192 -6.66 12.32 13.78
C LEU A 192 -5.30 12.29 13.07
N PHE A 193 -4.21 12.31 13.84
CA PHE A 193 -2.86 12.18 13.31
C PHE A 193 -2.64 10.82 12.61
N ASP A 194 -3.10 9.74 13.21
CA ASP A 194 -3.01 8.38 12.66
C ASP A 194 -3.78 8.23 11.35
N LEU A 195 -4.97 8.82 11.23
CA LEU A 195 -5.71 8.94 9.97
C LEU A 195 -4.92 9.66 8.88
N PHE A 196 -4.29 10.76 9.23
CA PHE A 196 -3.49 11.55 8.29
C PHE A 196 -2.25 10.79 7.83
N VAL A 197 -1.50 10.20 8.76
CA VAL A 197 -0.32 9.39 8.45
C VAL A 197 -0.72 8.14 7.64
N GLY A 198 -1.84 7.51 7.97
CA GLY A 198 -2.38 6.38 7.21
C GLY A 198 -2.72 6.73 5.76
N ALA A 199 -3.23 7.95 5.51
CA ALA A 199 -3.50 8.43 4.15
C ALA A 199 -2.19 8.68 3.38
N ILE A 200 -1.21 9.34 4.00
CA ILE A 200 0.12 9.53 3.40
C ILE A 200 0.78 8.19 3.11
N GLN A 201 0.67 7.24 4.03
CA GLN A 201 1.25 5.91 3.88
C GLN A 201 0.65 5.15 2.68
N ALA A 202 -0.67 5.21 2.50
CA ALA A 202 -1.33 4.62 1.34
C ALA A 202 -0.82 5.23 0.03
N PHE A 203 -0.65 6.56 0.00
CA PHE A 203 -0.12 7.27 -1.16
C PHE A 203 1.33 6.87 -1.46
N ILE A 204 2.21 6.88 -0.45
CA ILE A 204 3.63 6.52 -0.62
C ILE A 204 3.77 5.07 -1.09
N PHE A 205 2.99 4.14 -0.53
CA PHE A 205 3.04 2.73 -0.92
C PHE A 205 2.67 2.56 -2.40
N SER A 206 1.58 3.18 -2.82
CA SER A 206 1.10 3.14 -4.20
C SER A 206 2.11 3.78 -5.17
N LEU A 207 2.68 4.93 -4.80
CA LEU A 207 3.69 5.64 -5.59
C LEU A 207 4.98 4.82 -5.74
N LEU A 208 5.48 4.23 -4.64
CA LEU A 208 6.66 3.35 -4.69
C LEU A 208 6.40 2.12 -5.54
N THR A 209 5.20 1.55 -5.49
CA THR A 209 4.82 0.45 -6.37
C THR A 209 4.97 0.85 -7.84
N VAL A 210 4.46 2.02 -8.24
CA VAL A 210 4.61 2.54 -9.61
C VAL A 210 6.08 2.73 -9.97
N LEU A 211 6.90 3.28 -9.07
CA LEU A 211 8.34 3.44 -9.30
C LEU A 211 9.06 2.10 -9.47
N TYR A 212 8.71 1.07 -8.70
CA TYR A 212 9.30 -0.26 -8.84
C TYR A 212 8.91 -0.92 -10.18
N PHE A 213 7.68 -0.73 -10.63
CA PHE A 213 7.29 -1.13 -11.99
C PHE A 213 8.10 -0.37 -13.05
N SER A 214 8.31 0.93 -12.88
CA SER A 214 9.14 1.72 -13.78
C SER A 214 10.55 1.16 -13.89
N GLN A 215 11.21 0.96 -12.76
CA GLN A 215 12.57 0.40 -12.72
C GLN A 215 12.65 -1.00 -13.34
N SER A 216 11.66 -1.85 -13.08
CA SER A 216 11.62 -3.21 -13.62
C SER A 216 11.35 -3.25 -15.13
N MET A 217 10.58 -2.30 -15.66
CA MET A 217 10.12 -2.29 -17.05
C MET A 217 10.91 -1.33 -17.96
N SER A 218 11.75 -0.41 -17.45
CA SER A 218 12.55 0.51 -18.26
C SER A 218 13.57 -0.25 -19.11
N LEU A 219 13.65 0.01 -20.42
CA LEU A 219 14.63 -0.57 -21.31
C LEU A 219 15.90 0.30 -21.33
N GLU A 220 17.07 -0.33 -21.36
CA GLU A 220 18.41 0.32 -21.34
C GLU A 220 18.64 1.30 -22.53
N ASN A 221 17.76 1.32 -23.52
CA ASN A 221 17.89 2.10 -24.76
C ASN A 221 16.94 3.32 -24.83
N GLU A 222 16.27 3.72 -23.75
CA GLU A 222 15.35 4.88 -23.75
C GLU A 222 16.00 6.17 -23.16
N HIS A 223 17.36 6.23 -23.19
CA HIS A 223 18.13 7.44 -22.85
C HIS A 223 18.91 7.95 -24.05
#